data_6581ee8fcf5974c3e3f7102ac84e31ed
#
_entry.id   6581ee8fcf5974c3e3f7102ac84e31ed
#
_cell.length_a   1.000
_cell.length_b   1.000
_cell.length_c   1.000
_cell.angle_alpha   90.00
_cell.angle_beta   90.00
_cell.angle_gamma   90.00
#
_symmetry.space_group_name_H-M   'P 1'
#
loop_
_entity.id
_entity.type
_entity.pdbx_description
1 polymer ?
#
loop_
_entity_poly.entity_id
_entity_poly.type
_entity_poly.pdbx_seq_one_letter_code
_entity_poly.pdbx_strand_id
1 'polypeptide(L)'
;MAKRVALNKRDRDKTKKLLLERRVDILTDLDGNEQEIDTLQEPKADDLDRAVEAGAMELLVTLGDTERRELEEIALAIEKLDNGTFGRCEACLDTELKLCPTCPFIPKLRLDVLPTARLCVACQEAQEQNRIPNYTRLRPRKALFQDGEEFSHPLMDSNDND
;
A
#
# COMPACT_ATOMS: atom_id res chain seq x y z
N MET A 1 -4.74 32.54 -2.57
CA MET A 1 -5.72 31.43 -2.48
C MET A 1 -5.42 30.46 -3.62
N ALA A 2 -4.86 29.29 -3.33
CA ALA A 2 -4.58 28.30 -4.35
C ALA A 2 -5.91 27.75 -4.91
N LYS A 3 -6.12 27.89 -6.21
CA LYS A 3 -7.29 27.34 -6.90
C LYS A 3 -7.30 25.82 -6.73
N ARG A 4 -8.33 25.31 -6.08
CA ARG A 4 -8.61 23.90 -5.91
C ARG A 4 -9.14 23.34 -7.21
N VAL A 5 -8.25 22.79 -8.00
CA VAL A 5 -8.59 22.23 -9.30
C VAL A 5 -8.56 20.70 -9.16
N ALA A 6 -9.67 20.06 -9.49
CA ALA A 6 -9.65 18.64 -9.80
C ALA A 6 -8.56 18.42 -10.85
N LEU A 7 -7.72 17.41 -10.66
CA LEU A 7 -6.64 17.10 -11.60
C LEU A 7 -7.22 16.96 -13.01
N ASN A 8 -6.58 17.60 -13.98
CA ASN A 8 -6.99 17.47 -15.37
C ASN A 8 -6.68 16.05 -15.89
N LYS A 9 -7.27 15.65 -17.00
CA LYS A 9 -7.10 14.30 -17.57
C LYS A 9 -5.62 13.97 -17.80
N ARG A 10 -4.83 14.90 -18.33
CA ARG A 10 -3.40 14.69 -18.60
C ARG A 10 -2.59 14.43 -17.33
N ASP A 11 -2.86 15.14 -16.25
CA ASP A 11 -2.19 14.93 -14.96
C ASP A 11 -2.57 13.56 -14.37
N ARG A 12 -3.84 13.15 -14.49
CA ARG A 12 -4.30 11.81 -14.04
C ARG A 12 -3.62 10.69 -14.81
N ASP A 13 -3.54 10.81 -16.15
CA ASP A 13 -2.89 9.80 -16.99
C ASP A 13 -1.40 9.69 -16.67
N LYS A 14 -0.72 10.84 -16.44
CA LYS A 14 0.67 10.88 -16.00
C LYS A 14 0.86 10.19 -14.64
N THR A 15 0.03 10.52 -13.68
CA THR A 15 0.11 9.92 -12.33
C THR A 15 -0.16 8.42 -12.40
N LYS A 16 -1.16 7.98 -13.19
CA LYS A 16 -1.44 6.56 -13.37
C LYS A 16 -0.24 5.80 -13.94
N LYS A 17 0.42 6.38 -14.94
CA LYS A 17 1.62 5.79 -15.53
C LYS A 17 2.74 5.63 -14.50
N LEU A 18 3.03 6.68 -13.72
CA LEU A 18 4.05 6.62 -12.66
C LEU A 18 3.74 5.56 -11.60
N LEU A 19 2.48 5.45 -11.19
CA LEU A 19 2.06 4.42 -10.22
C LEU A 19 2.19 3.00 -10.78
N LEU A 20 1.89 2.80 -12.06
CA LEU A 20 2.07 1.50 -12.72
C LEU A 20 3.55 1.14 -12.87
N GLU A 21 4.40 2.08 -13.22
CA GLU A 21 5.85 1.89 -13.27
C GLU A 21 6.40 1.52 -11.89
N ARG A 22 6.05 2.29 -10.85
CA ARG A 22 6.46 1.99 -9.47
C ARG A 22 5.98 0.62 -8.98
N ARG A 23 4.76 0.23 -9.37
CA ARG A 23 4.23 -1.10 -9.06
C ARG A 23 5.09 -2.22 -9.64
N VAL A 24 5.56 -2.06 -10.89
CA VAL A 24 6.43 -3.05 -11.53
C VAL A 24 7.76 -3.14 -10.81
N ASP A 25 8.37 -2.00 -10.46
CA ASP A 25 9.63 -1.97 -9.72
C ASP A 25 9.52 -2.74 -8.40
N ILE A 26 8.49 -2.44 -7.58
CA ILE A 26 8.28 -3.13 -6.30
C ILE A 26 8.06 -4.64 -6.48
N LEU A 27 7.30 -5.06 -7.49
CA LEU A 27 7.09 -6.49 -7.75
C LEU A 27 8.41 -7.20 -8.12
N THR A 28 9.29 -6.51 -8.84
CA THR A 28 10.62 -7.03 -9.17
C THR A 28 11.51 -7.13 -7.92
N ASP A 29 11.45 -6.12 -7.06
CA ASP A 29 12.21 -6.10 -5.80
C ASP A 29 11.73 -7.22 -4.85
N LEU A 30 10.41 -7.44 -4.75
CA LEU A 30 9.84 -8.54 -3.95
C LEU A 30 10.27 -9.91 -4.46
N ASP A 31 10.26 -10.14 -5.78
CA ASP A 31 10.72 -11.40 -6.37
C ASP A 31 12.22 -11.64 -6.07
N GLY A 32 13.05 -10.60 -6.15
CA GLY A 32 14.45 -10.65 -5.76
C GLY A 32 14.65 -10.98 -4.27
N ASN A 33 13.87 -10.35 -3.40
CA ASN A 33 13.91 -10.60 -1.95
C ASN A 33 13.51 -12.04 -1.60
N GLU A 34 12.47 -12.60 -2.26
CA GLU A 34 12.06 -14.00 -2.06
C GLU A 34 13.16 -14.97 -2.47
N GLN A 35 13.82 -14.74 -3.60
CA GLN A 35 14.96 -15.57 -4.04
C GLN A 35 16.14 -15.49 -3.07
N GLU A 36 16.44 -14.32 -2.52
CA GLU A 36 17.51 -14.16 -1.53
C GLU A 36 17.17 -14.88 -0.21
N ILE A 37 15.92 -14.79 0.26
CA ILE A 37 15.44 -15.54 1.43
C ILE A 37 15.63 -17.04 1.23
N ASP A 38 15.28 -17.57 0.06
CA ASP A 38 15.45 -18.99 -0.24
C ASP A 38 16.92 -19.43 -0.18
N THR A 39 17.85 -18.59 -0.66
CA THR A 39 19.29 -18.88 -0.56
C THR A 39 19.83 -18.83 0.87
N LEU A 40 19.27 -17.96 1.73
CA LEU A 40 19.63 -17.87 3.15
C LEU A 40 19.08 -19.04 4.00
N GLN A 41 18.09 -19.76 3.49
CA GLN A 41 17.54 -20.95 4.16
C GLN A 41 18.39 -22.21 4.01
N GLU A 42 19.42 -22.19 3.16
CA GLU A 42 20.32 -23.33 3.01
C GLU A 42 21.08 -23.63 4.31
N PRO A 43 21.12 -24.91 4.78
CA PRO A 43 21.73 -25.25 6.06
C PRO A 43 23.24 -25.04 6.03
N LYS A 44 23.74 -24.20 6.94
CA LYS A 44 25.17 -23.96 7.16
C LYS A 44 25.70 -24.57 8.47
N ALA A 45 26.98 -24.91 8.47
CA ALA A 45 27.60 -25.66 9.55
C ALA A 45 28.05 -24.78 10.76
N ASP A 46 28.24 -23.45 10.54
CA ASP A 46 28.75 -22.53 11.58
C ASP A 46 27.60 -21.77 12.26
N ASP A 47 27.64 -21.73 13.60
CA ASP A 47 26.65 -21.05 14.43
C ASP A 47 26.71 -19.51 14.27
N LEU A 48 27.89 -18.96 13.99
CA LEU A 48 28.08 -17.53 13.78
C LEU A 48 27.45 -17.10 12.45
N ASP A 49 27.68 -17.88 11.39
CA ASP A 49 27.10 -17.62 10.07
C ASP A 49 25.58 -17.69 10.12
N ARG A 50 25.02 -18.64 10.87
CA ARG A 50 23.55 -18.74 11.09
C ARG A 50 22.95 -17.52 11.78
N ALA A 51 23.67 -16.92 12.73
CA ALA A 51 23.21 -15.71 13.41
C ALA A 51 23.18 -14.49 12.48
N VAL A 52 24.19 -14.36 11.62
CA VAL A 52 24.27 -13.28 10.62
C VAL A 52 23.14 -13.44 9.59
N GLU A 53 22.90 -14.65 9.11
CA GLU A 53 21.83 -14.95 8.15
C GLU A 53 20.43 -14.73 8.71
N ALA A 54 20.21 -15.09 9.97
CA ALA A 54 18.94 -14.82 10.65
C ALA A 54 18.63 -13.30 10.68
N GLY A 55 19.64 -12.46 10.94
CA GLY A 55 19.48 -11.00 10.89
C GLY A 55 19.21 -10.48 9.47
N ALA A 56 19.87 -11.04 8.46
CA ALA A 56 19.62 -10.67 7.06
C ALA A 56 18.21 -11.07 6.62
N MET A 57 17.76 -12.26 6.99
CA MET A 57 16.40 -12.74 6.70
C MET A 57 15.34 -11.86 7.37
N GLU A 58 15.50 -11.47 8.64
CA GLU A 58 14.58 -10.57 9.34
C GLU A 58 14.46 -9.22 8.61
N LEU A 59 15.59 -8.69 8.13
CA LEU A 59 15.60 -7.46 7.35
C LEU A 59 14.82 -7.61 6.04
N LEU A 60 15.06 -8.67 5.27
CA LEU A 60 14.37 -8.92 4.00
C LEU A 60 12.86 -9.09 4.18
N VAL A 61 12.43 -9.79 5.23
CA VAL A 61 11.00 -9.93 5.58
C VAL A 61 10.39 -8.57 5.90
N THR A 62 11.09 -7.73 6.66
CA THR A 62 10.61 -6.38 7.02
C THR A 62 10.51 -5.47 5.80
N LEU A 63 11.47 -5.54 4.88
CA LEU A 63 11.44 -4.81 3.61
C LEU A 63 10.25 -5.27 2.76
N GLY A 64 10.07 -6.58 2.61
CA GLY A 64 8.94 -7.15 1.87
C GLY A 64 7.58 -6.72 2.42
N ASP A 65 7.42 -6.61 3.75
CA ASP A 65 6.19 -6.10 4.37
C ASP A 65 5.95 -4.62 4.04
N THR A 66 7.01 -3.83 3.95
CA THR A 66 6.92 -2.41 3.58
C THR A 66 6.51 -2.26 2.12
N GLU A 67 7.11 -3.04 1.24
CA GLU A 67 6.82 -3.07 -0.19
C GLU A 67 5.39 -3.53 -0.47
N ARG A 68 4.89 -4.55 0.23
CA ARG A 68 3.49 -5.00 0.13
C ARG A 68 2.50 -3.91 0.53
N ARG A 69 2.80 -3.12 1.57
CA ARG A 69 1.97 -1.96 1.95
C ARG A 69 1.97 -0.88 0.88
N GLU A 70 3.13 -0.58 0.29
CA GLU A 70 3.23 0.38 -0.81
C GLU A 70 2.41 -0.09 -2.01
N LEU A 71 2.43 -1.39 -2.35
CA LEU A 71 1.57 -1.97 -3.40
C LEU A 71 0.08 -1.78 -3.11
N GLU A 72 -0.36 -1.97 -1.87
CA GLU A 72 -1.74 -1.72 -1.48
C GLU A 72 -2.12 -0.24 -1.66
N GLU A 73 -1.25 0.68 -1.28
CA GLU A 73 -1.47 2.12 -1.45
C GLU A 73 -1.54 2.52 -2.93
N ILE A 74 -0.66 1.95 -3.77
CA ILE A 74 -0.65 2.15 -5.21
C ILE A 74 -1.95 1.63 -5.83
N ALA A 75 -2.40 0.44 -5.46
CA ALA A 75 -3.63 -0.15 -5.96
C ALA A 75 -4.85 0.74 -5.64
N LEU A 76 -4.92 1.25 -4.40
CA LEU A 76 -5.96 2.18 -3.99
C LEU A 76 -5.92 3.51 -4.76
N ALA A 77 -4.72 4.03 -5.03
CA ALA A 77 -4.56 5.26 -5.80
C ALA A 77 -5.02 5.08 -7.26
N ILE A 78 -4.71 3.94 -7.87
CA ILE A 78 -5.16 3.59 -9.23
C ILE A 78 -6.69 3.45 -9.27
N GLU A 79 -7.28 2.74 -8.31
CA GLU A 79 -8.73 2.61 -8.19
C GLU A 79 -9.43 3.99 -8.12
N LYS A 80 -8.87 4.91 -7.31
CA LYS A 80 -9.39 6.27 -7.20
C LYS A 80 -9.24 7.08 -8.49
N LEU A 81 -8.16 6.86 -9.26
CA LEU A 81 -7.97 7.47 -10.57
C LEU A 81 -9.04 7.01 -11.55
N ASP A 82 -9.35 5.72 -11.56
CA ASP A 82 -10.36 5.12 -12.43
C ASP A 82 -11.79 5.55 -12.04
N ASN A 83 -12.07 5.63 -10.74
CA ASN A 83 -13.36 6.11 -10.22
C ASN A 83 -13.50 7.65 -10.24
N GLY A 84 -12.48 8.40 -10.66
CA GLY A 84 -12.49 9.87 -10.70
C GLY A 84 -12.53 10.55 -9.33
N THR A 85 -12.21 9.83 -8.26
CA THR A 85 -12.18 10.33 -6.87
C THR A 85 -10.78 10.70 -6.39
N PHE A 86 -9.77 10.50 -7.24
CA PHE A 86 -8.37 10.80 -6.92
C PHE A 86 -8.14 12.25 -6.52
N GLY A 87 -7.28 12.45 -5.53
CA GLY A 87 -6.95 13.78 -5.01
C GLY A 87 -7.96 14.34 -4.01
N ARG A 88 -8.96 13.56 -3.59
CA ARG A 88 -9.88 13.92 -2.51
C ARG A 88 -9.34 13.42 -1.17
N CYS A 89 -9.38 14.28 -0.15
CA CYS A 89 -8.99 13.91 1.21
C CYS A 89 -10.10 13.07 1.86
N GLU A 90 -9.78 11.87 2.30
CA GLU A 90 -10.77 10.95 2.88
C GLU A 90 -11.38 11.49 4.18
N ALA A 91 -10.56 12.05 5.07
CA ALA A 91 -11.04 12.63 6.32
C ALA A 91 -11.90 13.89 6.13
N CYS A 92 -11.66 14.67 5.06
CA CYS A 92 -12.49 15.84 4.77
C CYS A 92 -13.82 15.49 4.09
N LEU A 93 -13.93 14.30 3.51
CA LEU A 93 -15.18 13.78 2.99
C LEU A 93 -16.07 13.21 4.08
N ASP A 94 -15.48 12.84 5.21
CA ASP A 94 -16.19 12.42 6.39
C ASP A 94 -16.85 13.65 7.05
N THR A 95 -18.18 13.72 6.91
CA THR A 95 -18.98 14.88 7.33
C THR A 95 -18.99 15.11 8.84
N GLU A 96 -18.64 14.09 9.63
CA GLU A 96 -18.63 14.17 11.08
C GLU A 96 -17.40 14.92 11.61
N LEU A 97 -16.28 14.87 10.88
CA LEU A 97 -15.00 15.35 11.41
C LEU A 97 -14.72 16.85 11.19
N LYS A 98 -15.34 17.50 10.20
CA LYS A 98 -15.25 18.96 9.87
C LYS A 98 -13.91 19.67 10.19
N LEU A 99 -12.79 18.95 10.09
CA LEU A 99 -11.48 19.44 10.53
C LEU A 99 -10.89 20.52 9.63
N CYS A 100 -11.29 20.54 8.37
CA CYS A 100 -10.75 21.44 7.38
C CYS A 100 -11.84 22.31 6.76
N PRO A 101 -11.92 23.62 7.11
CA PRO A 101 -12.93 24.51 6.53
C PRO A 101 -12.74 24.76 5.03
N THR A 102 -11.61 24.34 4.47
CA THR A 102 -11.21 24.70 3.12
C THR A 102 -10.98 23.51 2.19
N CYS A 103 -11.12 22.29 2.65
CA CYS A 103 -10.73 21.09 1.93
C CYS A 103 -11.95 20.27 1.54
N PRO A 104 -12.07 19.78 0.28
CA PRO A 104 -12.03 18.34 0.14
C PRO A 104 -10.88 17.83 -0.72
N PHE A 105 -9.95 18.68 -1.16
CA PHE A 105 -8.91 18.27 -2.11
C PHE A 105 -7.51 18.36 -1.52
N ILE A 106 -6.69 17.36 -1.87
CA ILE A 106 -5.27 17.32 -1.60
C ILE A 106 -4.57 18.26 -2.59
N PRO A 107 -3.63 19.13 -2.15
CA PRO A 107 -2.91 20.00 -3.06
C PRO A 107 -2.16 19.22 -4.14
N LYS A 108 -2.20 19.71 -5.40
CA LYS A 108 -1.51 19.06 -6.53
C LYS A 108 -0.02 18.83 -6.24
N LEU A 109 0.67 19.83 -5.70
CA LEU A 109 2.09 19.71 -5.35
C LEU A 109 2.39 18.52 -4.41
N ARG A 110 1.47 18.21 -3.49
CA ARG A 110 1.61 17.04 -2.61
C ARG A 110 1.40 15.74 -3.39
N LEU A 111 0.45 15.70 -4.31
CA LEU A 111 0.20 14.53 -5.14
C LEU A 111 1.30 14.28 -6.18
N ASP A 112 1.99 15.35 -6.64
CA ASP A 112 3.12 15.22 -7.54
C ASP A 112 4.33 14.57 -6.85
N VAL A 113 4.49 14.78 -5.54
CA VAL A 113 5.56 14.19 -4.72
C VAL A 113 5.13 12.85 -4.11
N LEU A 114 3.89 12.76 -3.63
CA LEU A 114 3.32 11.59 -2.98
C LEU A 114 1.97 11.23 -3.64
N PRO A 115 1.98 10.50 -4.74
CA PRO A 115 0.77 10.18 -5.50
C PRO A 115 -0.18 9.24 -4.76
N THR A 116 0.30 8.51 -3.74
CA THR A 116 -0.51 7.65 -2.87
C THR A 116 -1.17 8.40 -1.72
N ALA A 117 -0.95 9.73 -1.58
CA ALA A 117 -1.51 10.50 -0.48
C ALA A 117 -3.04 10.41 -0.42
N ARG A 118 -3.56 10.05 0.75
CA ARG A 118 -5.00 9.90 1.04
C ARG A 118 -5.57 11.09 1.80
N LEU A 119 -4.72 11.82 2.53
CA LEU A 119 -5.09 12.92 3.40
C LEU A 119 -4.41 14.22 2.99
N CYS A 120 -5.07 15.34 3.23
CA CYS A 120 -4.42 16.65 3.15
C CYS A 120 -3.48 16.84 4.35
N VAL A 121 -2.60 17.86 4.32
CA VAL A 121 -1.59 18.09 5.36
C VAL A 121 -2.24 18.21 6.75
N ALA A 122 -3.27 19.03 6.89
CA ALA A 122 -3.93 19.23 8.17
C ALA A 122 -4.58 17.97 8.74
N CYS A 123 -5.16 17.12 7.88
CA CYS A 123 -5.73 15.85 8.31
C CYS A 123 -4.66 14.80 8.62
N GLN A 124 -3.55 14.83 7.90
CA GLN A 124 -2.40 13.96 8.19
C GLN A 124 -1.81 14.30 9.58
N GLU A 125 -1.57 15.57 9.85
CA GLU A 125 -1.11 16.05 11.17
C GLU A 125 -2.10 15.68 12.29
N ALA A 126 -3.40 15.82 12.04
CA ALA A 126 -4.42 15.46 13.02
C ALA A 126 -4.44 13.93 13.28
N GLN A 127 -4.19 13.12 12.27
CA GLN A 127 -4.06 11.67 12.42
C GLN A 127 -2.81 11.28 13.21
N GLU A 128 -1.67 11.89 12.91
CA GLU A 128 -0.41 11.67 13.65
C GLU A 128 -0.53 12.06 15.12
N GLN A 129 -1.32 13.08 15.42
CA GLN A 129 -1.64 13.53 16.78
C GLN A 129 -2.80 12.74 17.43
N ASN A 130 -3.26 11.66 16.81
CA ASN A 130 -4.40 10.84 17.26
C ASN A 130 -5.71 11.62 17.49
N ARG A 131 -5.90 12.76 16.82
CA ARG A 131 -7.15 13.56 16.91
C ARG A 131 -8.24 13.03 16.01
N ILE A 132 -7.88 12.24 15.00
CA ILE A 132 -8.82 11.57 14.08
C ILE A 132 -8.48 10.10 13.94
N PRO A 133 -9.46 9.26 13.54
CA PRO A 133 -9.23 7.84 13.29
C PRO A 133 -8.15 7.60 12.24
N ASN A 134 -7.48 6.48 12.33
CA ASN A 134 -6.46 6.10 11.36
C ASN A 134 -7.12 5.60 10.07
N TYR A 135 -7.20 6.45 9.06
CA TYR A 135 -7.78 6.15 7.76
C TYR A 135 -7.00 5.09 6.96
N THR A 136 -5.74 4.83 7.27
CA THR A 136 -4.95 3.79 6.63
C THR A 136 -5.36 2.39 7.09
N ARG A 137 -5.87 2.26 8.32
CA ARG A 137 -6.30 0.97 8.90
C ARG A 137 -7.77 0.64 8.66
N LEU A 138 -8.61 1.61 8.28
CA LEU A 138 -10.07 1.47 8.25
C LEU A 138 -10.62 0.80 6.98
N ARG A 139 -9.81 0.42 6.01
CA ARG A 139 -10.31 -0.33 4.86
C ARG A 139 -10.33 -1.83 5.15
N PRO A 140 -11.50 -2.47 5.04
CA PRO A 140 -11.57 -3.92 5.06
C PRO A 140 -10.85 -4.48 3.81
N ARG A 141 -10.05 -5.51 4.00
CA ARG A 141 -9.28 -6.25 2.98
C ARG A 141 -10.10 -6.80 1.80
N LYS A 142 -11.40 -6.56 1.75
CA LYS A 142 -12.33 -7.16 0.79
C LYS A 142 -12.28 -6.61 -0.64
N ALA A 143 -11.59 -5.51 -0.90
CA ALA A 143 -11.62 -4.85 -2.20
C ALA A 143 -10.45 -5.21 -3.15
N LEU A 144 -9.44 -5.95 -2.69
CA LEU A 144 -8.23 -6.22 -3.49
C LEU A 144 -8.22 -7.58 -4.19
N PHE A 145 -9.16 -8.49 -3.87
CA PHE A 145 -9.22 -9.85 -4.42
C PHE A 145 -10.63 -10.22 -4.90
N GLN A 146 -11.27 -9.35 -5.68
CA GLN A 146 -12.53 -9.67 -6.37
C GLN A 146 -12.34 -9.83 -7.88
N ASP A 147 -11.20 -10.37 -8.29
CA ASP A 147 -11.11 -11.01 -9.61
C ASP A 147 -10.85 -12.49 -9.35
N GLY A 148 -11.93 -13.26 -9.62
CA GLY A 148 -12.11 -14.63 -9.25
C GLY A 148 -10.96 -15.55 -9.65
N GLU A 149 -10.34 -16.12 -8.63
CA GLU A 149 -9.96 -17.53 -8.67
C GLU A 149 -10.11 -18.05 -7.24
N GLU A 150 -11.17 -18.82 -7.09
CA GLU A 150 -11.45 -19.69 -5.97
C GLU A 150 -10.34 -20.75 -5.93
N PHE A 151 -9.30 -20.48 -5.11
CA PHE A 151 -8.27 -21.46 -4.86
C PHE A 151 -8.84 -22.53 -3.93
N SER A 152 -9.47 -23.54 -4.54
CA SER A 152 -9.94 -24.73 -3.88
C SER A 152 -8.72 -25.53 -3.42
N HIS A 153 -8.34 -25.40 -2.15
CA HIS A 153 -7.47 -26.38 -1.52
C HIS A 153 -8.24 -27.71 -1.39
N PRO A 154 -7.73 -28.79 -1.98
CA PRO A 154 -8.26 -30.10 -1.66
C PRO A 154 -7.85 -30.43 -0.21
N LEU A 155 -8.84 -30.50 0.67
CA LEU A 155 -8.68 -31.08 2.00
C LEU A 155 -8.26 -32.55 1.78
N MET A 156 -7.05 -32.87 2.22
CA MET A 156 -6.65 -34.27 2.41
C MET A 156 -7.46 -34.84 3.58
N ASP A 157 -8.50 -35.56 3.26
CA ASP A 157 -9.16 -36.47 4.18
C ASP A 157 -8.18 -37.62 4.47
N SER A 158 -7.49 -37.51 5.61
CA SER A 158 -6.82 -38.64 6.22
C SER A 158 -7.85 -39.40 7.05
N ASN A 159 -8.55 -40.27 6.38
CA ASN A 159 -9.35 -41.30 7.06
C ASN A 159 -8.53 -42.60 6.95
N ASP A 160 -7.70 -42.86 7.96
CA ASP A 160 -7.17 -44.17 8.22
C ASP A 160 -7.76 -44.66 9.54
N ASN A 161 -8.77 -45.48 9.34
CA ASN A 161 -9.34 -46.35 10.33
C ASN A 161 -9.01 -47.78 9.89
N ASP A 162 -8.02 -48.45 10.56
CA ASP A 162 -8.03 -49.85 11.00
C ASP A 162 -6.77 -50.20 11.80
#